data_f4308c501001a06206bf4581bfa96a8a
#
_entry.id   f4308c501001a06206bf4581bfa96a8a
#
_cell.length_a   1.000
_cell.length_b   1.000
_cell.length_c   1.000
_cell.angle_alpha   90.00
_cell.angle_beta   90.00
_cell.angle_gamma   90.00
#
_symmetry.space_group_name_H-M   'P 1'
#
loop_
_entity.id
_entity.type
_entity.pdbx_description
1 polymer ?
#
loop_
_entity_poly.entity_id
_entity_poly.type
_entity_poly.pdbx_seq_one_letter_code
_entity_poly.pdbx_strand_id
1 'polypeptide(L)'
;MSRTFASLLFASTVLAAGAAQAVDITGAGATFPFPIYAKWAEAYKQKVGVRMNYQSIGSGGGIAQIKAKTVDFGASDMPLKAEDLTAAGLVQFPAIIGGVVPIVNLEGVAPGKLAFTGPVLADIYLGKIKSWNDKAIADLNRGVTLPAEPITVVRRSDGSGTTFLWTDYLSKASPEWKQKVGASTAVAWPEGVGGKGNEGVAAYVQRIKGSIGYVEYAYAKKNRMTHAAMRNRDGQVVQPDDSAFQAAAAGADWKGTPGFGVILTDQPGRASWPVTGASFILMQAKQDKPQNALEVMKFFDWSFANGARMAEELDYVPIPGPLAKEIAAAWKAQIKDGSGKALWN
;
A
#
# COMPACT_ATOMS: atom_id res chain seq x y z
N MET A 1 88.33 -14.82 -2.52
CA MET A 1 87.09 -15.43 -3.04
C MET A 1 85.96 -14.88 -2.28
N SER A 2 85.34 -13.84 -2.80
CA SER A 2 84.24 -13.12 -2.18
C SER A 2 82.91 -13.47 -2.91
N ARG A 3 81.91 -14.05 -2.21
CA ARG A 3 80.61 -14.39 -2.75
C ARG A 3 79.63 -13.38 -2.25
N THR A 4 79.14 -12.50 -3.14
CA THR A 4 78.08 -11.56 -2.94
C THR A 4 76.70 -12.28 -3.10
N PHE A 5 75.90 -12.32 -2.05
CA PHE A 5 74.46 -12.75 -2.08
C PHE A 5 73.62 -11.55 -2.43
N ALA A 6 72.93 -11.60 -3.57
CA ALA A 6 71.90 -10.65 -3.94
C ALA A 6 70.54 -11.14 -3.41
N SER A 7 69.96 -10.43 -2.47
CA SER A 7 68.58 -10.70 -1.97
C SER A 7 67.55 -9.97 -2.83
N LEU A 8 66.78 -10.72 -3.59
CA LEU A 8 65.59 -10.19 -4.27
C LEU A 8 64.44 -10.06 -3.24
N LEU A 9 64.05 -8.82 -2.94
CA LEU A 9 62.79 -8.53 -2.25
C LEU A 9 61.62 -8.60 -3.27
N PHE A 10 60.77 -9.60 -3.14
CA PHE A 10 59.45 -9.64 -3.82
C PHE A 10 58.49 -8.79 -3.02
N ALA A 11 58.11 -7.60 -3.52
CA ALA A 11 57.06 -6.78 -2.99
C ALA A 11 55.72 -7.32 -3.47
N SER A 12 55.01 -8.06 -2.62
CA SER A 12 53.62 -8.50 -2.88
C SER A 12 52.67 -7.36 -2.62
N THR A 13 52.19 -6.70 -3.68
CA THR A 13 51.09 -5.75 -3.64
C THR A 13 49.78 -6.52 -3.41
N VAL A 14 49.31 -6.54 -2.16
CA VAL A 14 47.97 -7.01 -1.82
C VAL A 14 47.00 -5.93 -2.30
N LEU A 15 46.34 -6.15 -3.42
CA LEU A 15 45.15 -5.38 -3.80
C LEU A 15 44.06 -5.73 -2.76
N ALA A 16 43.86 -4.86 -1.77
CA ALA A 16 42.65 -4.85 -0.95
C ALA A 16 41.49 -4.44 -1.84
N ALA A 17 40.81 -5.42 -2.43
CA ALA A 17 39.46 -5.19 -2.98
C ALA A 17 38.57 -4.74 -1.80
N GLY A 18 38.38 -3.44 -1.65
CA GLY A 18 37.42 -2.89 -0.72
C GLY A 18 36.06 -3.48 -1.06
N ALA A 19 35.58 -4.40 -0.24
CA ALA A 19 34.20 -4.84 -0.30
C ALA A 19 33.33 -3.57 -0.11
N ALA A 20 32.69 -3.12 -1.18
CA ALA A 20 31.72 -2.06 -1.10
C ALA A 20 30.66 -2.55 -0.09
N GLN A 21 30.66 -1.96 1.10
CA GLN A 21 29.72 -2.32 2.14
C GLN A 21 28.32 -1.98 1.62
N ALA A 22 27.47 -2.99 1.47
CA ALA A 22 26.10 -2.82 1.00
C ALA A 22 25.38 -1.84 1.94
N VAL A 23 24.84 -0.78 1.38
CA VAL A 23 24.19 0.28 2.15
C VAL A 23 22.78 -0.16 2.51
N ASP A 24 22.48 -0.33 3.80
CA ASP A 24 21.13 -0.57 4.27
C ASP A 24 20.24 0.63 3.95
N ILE A 25 19.01 0.36 3.54
CA ILE A 25 18.02 1.39 3.19
C ILE A 25 16.89 1.46 4.21
N THR A 26 16.36 2.65 4.41
CA THR A 26 15.29 2.92 5.35
C THR A 26 14.06 3.48 4.65
N GLY A 27 12.90 2.96 5.00
CA GLY A 27 11.62 3.45 4.52
C GLY A 27 10.60 3.57 5.63
N ALA A 28 9.59 4.41 5.42
CA ALA A 28 8.48 4.53 6.36
C ALA A 28 7.18 4.87 5.65
N GLY A 29 6.05 4.48 6.21
CA GLY A 29 4.76 4.92 5.69
C GLY A 29 3.65 3.89 5.78
N ALA A 30 2.92 3.77 4.68
CA ALA A 30 1.71 2.98 4.56
C ALA A 30 1.81 1.59 5.17
N THR A 31 0.78 1.20 5.93
CA THR A 31 0.67 -0.17 6.47
C THR A 31 0.08 -1.13 5.45
N PHE A 32 -0.60 -0.62 4.43
CA PHE A 32 -1.18 -1.39 3.33
C PHE A 32 -0.18 -2.33 2.65
N PRO A 33 1.02 -1.89 2.19
CA PRO A 33 1.97 -2.76 1.50
C PRO A 33 2.91 -3.52 2.45
N PHE A 34 2.83 -3.31 3.77
CA PHE A 34 3.81 -3.86 4.71
C PHE A 34 3.99 -5.38 4.61
N PRO A 35 2.93 -6.23 4.47
CA PRO A 35 3.10 -7.67 4.34
C PRO A 35 4.01 -8.06 3.17
N ILE A 36 3.83 -7.44 2.01
CA ILE A 36 4.65 -7.74 0.83
C ILE A 36 6.03 -7.10 0.91
N TYR A 37 6.16 -5.87 1.45
CA TYR A 37 7.46 -5.24 1.62
C TYR A 37 8.36 -6.03 2.57
N ALA A 38 7.82 -6.59 3.65
CA ALA A 38 8.56 -7.46 4.56
C ALA A 38 9.06 -8.74 3.85
N LYS A 39 8.23 -9.33 2.99
CA LYS A 39 8.58 -10.54 2.22
C LYS A 39 9.65 -10.24 1.17
N TRP A 40 9.54 -9.13 0.44
CA TRP A 40 10.54 -8.67 -0.51
C TRP A 40 11.87 -8.31 0.18
N ALA A 41 11.82 -7.62 1.32
CA ALA A 41 13.01 -7.24 2.08
C ALA A 41 13.83 -8.47 2.52
N GLU A 42 13.15 -9.50 3.02
CA GLU A 42 13.83 -10.74 3.43
C GLU A 42 14.46 -11.46 2.22
N ALA A 43 13.73 -11.58 1.12
CA ALA A 43 14.24 -12.21 -0.09
C ALA A 43 15.41 -11.41 -0.72
N TYR A 44 15.30 -10.09 -0.75
CA TYR A 44 16.37 -9.21 -1.27
C TYR A 44 17.63 -9.30 -0.41
N LYS A 45 17.47 -9.28 0.92
CA LYS A 45 18.59 -9.47 1.86
C LYS A 45 19.32 -10.79 1.62
N GLN A 46 18.57 -11.89 1.45
CA GLN A 46 19.18 -13.21 1.16
C GLN A 46 19.92 -13.23 -0.17
N LYS A 47 19.42 -12.52 -1.18
CA LYS A 47 19.98 -12.52 -2.54
C LYS A 47 21.11 -11.53 -2.72
N VAL A 48 21.01 -10.34 -2.15
CA VAL A 48 21.88 -9.17 -2.42
C VAL A 48 22.70 -8.75 -1.20
N GLY A 49 22.29 -9.16 0.02
CA GLY A 49 22.97 -8.79 1.29
C GLY A 49 22.57 -7.43 1.85
N VAL A 50 21.69 -6.67 1.17
CA VAL A 50 21.19 -5.36 1.61
C VAL A 50 19.96 -5.53 2.49
N ARG A 51 19.90 -4.82 3.61
CA ARG A 51 18.70 -4.76 4.47
C ARG A 51 17.84 -3.57 4.10
N MET A 52 16.56 -3.82 3.94
CA MET A 52 15.54 -2.78 3.87
C MET A 52 14.75 -2.75 5.18
N ASN A 53 14.91 -1.66 5.93
CA ASN A 53 14.22 -1.43 7.20
C ASN A 53 13.00 -0.54 6.95
N TYR A 54 11.80 -1.10 7.07
CA TYR A 54 10.55 -0.38 6.82
C TYR A 54 9.75 -0.18 8.10
N GLN A 55 9.36 1.06 8.37
CA GLN A 55 8.50 1.43 9.50
C GLN A 55 7.05 1.58 9.02
N SER A 56 6.20 0.62 9.38
CA SER A 56 4.75 0.60 9.10
C SER A 56 4.02 1.55 10.06
N ILE A 57 3.91 2.85 9.69
CA ILE A 57 3.41 3.93 10.55
C ILE A 57 2.24 4.73 9.97
N GLY A 58 1.74 4.30 8.81
CA GLY A 58 0.68 4.97 8.05
C GLY A 58 1.21 5.98 7.03
N SER A 59 0.43 6.20 5.97
CA SER A 59 0.81 7.06 4.84
C SER A 59 1.16 8.49 5.26
N GLY A 60 0.39 9.06 6.20
CA GLY A 60 0.68 10.40 6.73
C GLY A 60 2.06 10.49 7.39
N GLY A 61 2.44 9.45 8.16
CA GLY A 61 3.77 9.35 8.76
C GLY A 61 4.88 9.21 7.71
N GLY A 62 4.65 8.41 6.66
CA GLY A 62 5.59 8.25 5.55
C GLY A 62 5.83 9.54 4.78
N ILE A 63 4.76 10.26 4.43
CA ILE A 63 4.83 11.57 3.78
C ILE A 63 5.60 12.57 4.64
N ALA A 64 5.32 12.61 5.95
CA ALA A 64 6.02 13.51 6.86
C ALA A 64 7.53 13.20 6.94
N GLN A 65 7.89 11.93 7.07
CA GLN A 65 9.29 11.52 7.20
C GLN A 65 10.10 11.74 5.91
N ILE A 66 9.54 11.45 4.73
CA ILE A 66 10.27 11.73 3.48
C ILE A 66 10.42 13.23 3.23
N LYS A 67 9.43 14.06 3.56
CA LYS A 67 9.56 15.52 3.50
C LYS A 67 10.62 16.05 4.46
N ALA A 68 10.73 15.45 5.66
CA ALA A 68 11.76 15.77 6.65
C ALA A 68 13.13 15.12 6.35
N LYS A 69 13.26 14.32 5.27
CA LYS A 69 14.48 13.62 4.86
C LYS A 69 15.06 12.68 5.94
N THR A 70 14.21 12.12 6.79
CA THR A 70 14.60 11.20 7.87
C THR A 70 14.66 9.74 7.42
N VAL A 71 14.13 9.44 6.24
CA VAL A 71 14.16 8.12 5.58
C VAL A 71 14.59 8.27 4.12
N ASP A 72 15.06 7.17 3.52
CA ASP A 72 15.49 7.14 2.13
C ASP A 72 14.30 7.10 1.17
N PHE A 73 13.16 6.54 1.62
CA PHE A 73 11.88 6.60 0.89
C PHE A 73 10.68 6.65 1.83
N GLY A 74 9.61 7.30 1.38
CA GLY A 74 8.29 7.25 2.00
C GLY A 74 7.36 6.32 1.24
N ALA A 75 6.28 5.84 1.88
CA ALA A 75 5.22 5.10 1.20
C ALA A 75 3.83 5.63 1.57
N SER A 76 2.96 5.75 0.56
CA SER A 76 1.59 6.25 0.72
C SER A 76 0.64 5.58 -0.25
N ASP A 77 -0.56 5.19 0.23
CA ASP A 77 -1.63 4.68 -0.64
C ASP A 77 -2.55 5.81 -1.15
N MET A 78 -2.34 7.03 -0.65
CA MET A 78 -2.87 8.25 -1.26
C MET A 78 -1.77 8.85 -2.14
N PRO A 79 -1.95 8.91 -3.47
CA PRO A 79 -1.00 9.60 -4.32
C PRO A 79 -0.98 11.09 -3.98
N LEU A 80 0.20 11.68 -3.95
CA LEU A 80 0.37 13.12 -3.89
C LEU A 80 0.04 13.74 -5.25
N LYS A 81 -0.56 14.91 -5.25
CA LYS A 81 -0.81 15.67 -6.46
C LYS A 81 0.49 16.22 -7.05
N ALA A 82 0.49 16.51 -8.35
CA ALA A 82 1.67 17.02 -9.06
C ALA A 82 2.24 18.30 -8.43
N GLU A 83 1.37 19.22 -8.03
CA GLU A 83 1.75 20.44 -7.34
C GLU A 83 2.42 20.18 -6.00
N ASP A 84 1.92 19.21 -5.20
CA ASP A 84 2.48 18.82 -3.90
C ASP A 84 3.84 18.12 -4.06
N LEU A 85 4.00 17.28 -5.08
CA LEU A 85 5.27 16.63 -5.43
C LEU A 85 6.32 17.68 -5.80
N THR A 86 5.96 18.62 -6.67
CA THR A 86 6.84 19.69 -7.11
C THR A 86 7.24 20.58 -5.94
N ALA A 87 6.28 21.03 -5.13
CA ALA A 87 6.54 21.91 -3.98
C ALA A 87 7.44 21.23 -2.93
N ALA A 88 7.32 19.91 -2.76
CA ALA A 88 8.14 19.13 -1.84
C ALA A 88 9.46 18.61 -2.43
N GLY A 89 9.69 18.79 -3.73
CA GLY A 89 10.86 18.24 -4.42
C GLY A 89 10.87 16.72 -4.44
N LEU A 90 9.70 16.08 -4.56
CA LEU A 90 9.53 14.63 -4.51
C LEU A 90 9.19 14.04 -5.88
N VAL A 91 9.62 12.79 -6.08
CA VAL A 91 9.22 11.91 -7.17
C VAL A 91 8.38 10.79 -6.59
N GLN A 92 7.34 10.37 -7.31
CA GLN A 92 6.42 9.32 -6.92
C GLN A 92 6.30 8.25 -7.98
N PHE A 93 6.15 6.98 -7.55
CA PHE A 93 5.85 5.86 -8.43
C PHE A 93 5.09 4.75 -7.69
N PRO A 94 4.20 3.98 -8.34
CA PRO A 94 3.51 2.86 -7.71
C PRO A 94 4.47 1.67 -7.51
N ALA A 95 4.29 0.94 -6.40
CA ALA A 95 5.09 -0.23 -6.09
C ALA A 95 4.29 -1.53 -6.06
N ILE A 96 3.01 -1.47 -5.68
CA ILE A 96 2.14 -2.64 -5.57
C ILE A 96 0.66 -2.19 -5.61
N ILE A 97 -0.23 -3.06 -6.06
CA ILE A 97 -1.68 -2.84 -6.07
C ILE A 97 -2.33 -3.88 -5.17
N GLY A 98 -3.43 -3.52 -4.50
CA GLY A 98 -4.19 -4.43 -3.64
C GLY A 98 -5.60 -3.90 -3.37
N GLY A 99 -6.35 -4.60 -2.52
CA GLY A 99 -7.72 -4.25 -2.20
C GLY A 99 -7.94 -3.96 -0.71
N VAL A 100 -8.77 -2.96 -0.43
CA VAL A 100 -9.31 -2.72 0.91
C VAL A 100 -10.63 -3.46 1.03
N VAL A 101 -10.80 -4.23 2.09
CA VAL A 101 -11.97 -5.06 2.30
C VAL A 101 -12.70 -4.71 3.59
N PRO A 102 -14.03 -4.72 3.60
CA PRO A 102 -14.79 -4.69 4.84
C PRO A 102 -14.57 -6.00 5.60
N ILE A 103 -14.27 -5.91 6.89
CA ILE A 103 -14.14 -7.04 7.81
C ILE A 103 -15.15 -6.91 8.93
N VAL A 104 -15.72 -8.04 9.37
CA VAL A 104 -16.75 -8.07 10.40
C VAL A 104 -16.43 -9.12 11.47
N ASN A 105 -16.99 -8.90 12.67
CA ASN A 105 -16.97 -9.89 13.74
C ASN A 105 -18.42 -10.28 14.09
N LEU A 106 -18.95 -11.22 13.30
CA LEU A 106 -20.30 -11.77 13.47
C LEU A 106 -20.24 -13.29 13.62
N GLU A 107 -20.84 -13.79 14.68
CA GLU A 107 -20.92 -15.22 14.92
C GLU A 107 -21.79 -15.91 13.84
N GLY A 108 -21.34 -17.08 13.36
CA GLY A 108 -22.07 -17.86 12.35
C GLY A 108 -21.94 -17.34 10.92
N VAL A 109 -21.23 -16.24 10.68
CA VAL A 109 -21.01 -15.68 9.33
C VAL A 109 -19.63 -16.04 8.81
N ALA A 110 -19.58 -16.84 7.75
CA ALA A 110 -18.33 -17.21 7.10
C ALA A 110 -17.77 -16.10 6.18
N PRO A 111 -16.46 -16.07 5.91
CA PRO A 111 -15.84 -15.14 4.96
C PRO A 111 -16.53 -15.17 3.59
N GLY A 112 -16.77 -14.01 3.01
CA GLY A 112 -17.38 -13.81 1.69
C GLY A 112 -18.90 -14.06 1.63
N LYS A 113 -19.56 -14.38 2.76
CA LYS A 113 -21.01 -14.63 2.79
C LYS A 113 -21.85 -13.37 2.91
N LEU A 114 -21.31 -12.29 3.48
CA LEU A 114 -21.97 -10.99 3.46
C LEU A 114 -21.58 -10.24 2.19
N ALA A 115 -22.53 -9.45 1.69
CA ALA A 115 -22.31 -8.50 0.61
C ALA A 115 -22.77 -7.10 1.03
N PHE A 116 -21.99 -6.09 0.66
CA PHE A 116 -22.36 -4.69 0.87
C PHE A 116 -22.41 -3.92 -0.44
N THR A 117 -23.16 -2.82 -0.43
CA THR A 117 -23.08 -1.75 -1.42
C THR A 117 -22.40 -0.55 -0.80
N GLY A 118 -21.82 0.33 -1.63
CA GLY A 118 -21.21 1.58 -1.14
C GLY A 118 -22.16 2.47 -0.34
N PRO A 119 -23.40 2.70 -0.78
CA PRO A 119 -24.38 3.47 0.00
C PRO A 119 -24.66 2.87 1.39
N VAL A 120 -24.83 1.54 1.50
CA VAL A 120 -25.06 0.89 2.81
C VAL A 120 -23.85 1.02 3.72
N LEU A 121 -22.63 0.84 3.20
CA LEU A 121 -21.41 1.09 3.96
C LEU A 121 -21.31 2.56 4.41
N ALA A 122 -21.62 3.51 3.54
CA ALA A 122 -21.61 4.92 3.90
C ALA A 122 -22.62 5.20 5.04
N ASP A 123 -23.83 4.65 4.99
CA ASP A 123 -24.84 4.84 6.03
C ASP A 123 -24.45 4.17 7.36
N ILE A 124 -23.74 3.03 7.33
CA ILE A 124 -23.15 2.43 8.55
C ILE A 124 -22.11 3.38 9.15
N TYR A 125 -21.16 3.86 8.35
CA TYR A 125 -20.08 4.74 8.84
C TYR A 125 -20.56 6.17 9.18
N LEU A 126 -21.73 6.61 8.68
CA LEU A 126 -22.42 7.83 9.11
C LEU A 126 -23.24 7.64 10.40
N GLY A 127 -23.31 6.41 10.95
CA GLY A 127 -24.11 6.10 12.13
C GLY A 127 -25.62 6.12 11.89
N LYS A 128 -26.08 5.95 10.66
CA LYS A 128 -27.51 5.84 10.31
C LYS A 128 -28.01 4.42 10.46
N ILE A 129 -27.26 3.43 9.97
CA ILE A 129 -27.52 2.01 10.16
C ILE A 129 -26.75 1.56 11.39
N LYS A 130 -27.46 1.19 12.45
CA LYS A 130 -26.88 0.91 13.78
C LYS A 130 -27.05 -0.54 14.22
N SER A 131 -27.77 -1.37 13.50
CA SER A 131 -28.01 -2.78 13.83
C SER A 131 -27.75 -3.68 12.63
N TRP A 132 -27.22 -4.87 12.89
CA TRP A 132 -26.91 -5.83 11.83
C TRP A 132 -28.15 -6.34 11.11
N ASN A 133 -29.30 -6.46 11.79
CA ASN A 133 -30.57 -6.86 11.17
C ASN A 133 -31.34 -5.71 10.50
N ASP A 134 -30.70 -4.55 10.30
CA ASP A 134 -31.30 -3.47 9.53
C ASP A 134 -31.73 -3.95 8.15
N LYS A 135 -32.91 -3.49 7.71
CA LYS A 135 -33.50 -3.91 6.44
C LYS A 135 -32.57 -3.68 5.25
N ALA A 136 -31.81 -2.59 5.25
CA ALA A 136 -30.87 -2.28 4.15
C ALA A 136 -29.72 -3.32 4.05
N ILE A 137 -29.30 -3.91 5.17
CA ILE A 137 -28.32 -5.00 5.17
C ILE A 137 -28.99 -6.32 4.84
N ALA A 138 -30.14 -6.61 5.44
CA ALA A 138 -30.87 -7.87 5.27
C ALA A 138 -31.32 -8.11 3.81
N ASP A 139 -31.79 -7.09 3.13
CA ASP A 139 -32.22 -7.19 1.72
C ASP A 139 -31.06 -7.56 0.76
N LEU A 140 -29.83 -7.16 1.10
CA LEU A 140 -28.62 -7.52 0.34
C LEU A 140 -28.15 -8.95 0.64
N ASN A 141 -28.52 -9.51 1.79
CA ASN A 141 -27.96 -10.74 2.35
C ASN A 141 -29.03 -11.80 2.63
N ARG A 142 -29.94 -11.98 1.69
CA ARG A 142 -31.01 -13.00 1.81
C ARG A 142 -30.41 -14.38 2.01
N GLY A 143 -30.85 -15.08 3.06
CA GLY A 143 -30.32 -16.39 3.44
C GLY A 143 -29.17 -16.37 4.45
N VAL A 144 -28.73 -15.19 4.88
CA VAL A 144 -27.84 -15.03 6.03
C VAL A 144 -28.65 -14.58 7.23
N THR A 145 -28.55 -15.32 8.34
CA THR A 145 -29.16 -14.92 9.60
C THR A 145 -28.35 -13.79 10.23
N LEU A 146 -28.92 -12.60 10.27
CA LEU A 146 -28.30 -11.41 10.85
C LEU A 146 -28.84 -11.19 12.28
N PRO A 147 -27.95 -11.03 13.29
CA PRO A 147 -28.39 -10.83 14.66
C PRO A 147 -28.95 -9.41 14.88
N ALA A 148 -29.87 -9.27 15.84
CA ALA A 148 -30.36 -7.97 16.32
C ALA A 148 -29.33 -7.33 17.26
N GLU A 149 -28.07 -7.20 16.83
CA GLU A 149 -26.97 -6.65 17.60
C GLU A 149 -26.56 -5.27 17.06
N PRO A 150 -26.07 -4.37 17.92
CA PRO A 150 -25.57 -3.08 17.48
C PRO A 150 -24.29 -3.24 16.65
N ILE A 151 -24.12 -2.35 15.66
CA ILE A 151 -22.91 -2.27 14.86
C ILE A 151 -21.90 -1.36 15.59
N THR A 152 -20.68 -1.85 15.83
CA THR A 152 -19.55 -1.03 16.27
C THR A 152 -18.62 -0.77 15.11
N VAL A 153 -18.51 0.48 14.67
CA VAL A 153 -17.58 0.87 13.61
C VAL A 153 -16.14 0.90 14.16
N VAL A 154 -15.20 0.27 13.46
CA VAL A 154 -13.78 0.36 13.73
C VAL A 154 -13.11 1.06 12.55
N ARG A 155 -12.38 2.13 12.85
CA ARG A 155 -11.75 2.99 11.85
C ARG A 155 -10.30 3.26 12.21
N ARG A 156 -9.55 3.90 11.33
CA ARG A 156 -8.15 4.26 11.58
C ARG A 156 -8.03 5.48 12.50
N SER A 157 -7.01 5.48 13.34
CA SER A 157 -6.66 6.60 14.23
C SER A 157 -5.41 7.37 13.79
N ASP A 158 -4.69 6.87 12.79
CA ASP A 158 -3.50 7.47 12.18
C ASP A 158 -3.80 8.02 10.78
N GLY A 159 -2.88 8.80 10.22
CA GLY A 159 -2.93 9.25 8.83
C GLY A 159 -2.72 8.06 7.88
N SER A 160 -3.79 7.56 7.26
CA SER A 160 -3.87 6.27 6.59
C SER A 160 -4.25 6.37 5.12
N GLY A 161 -3.44 5.80 4.24
CA GLY A 161 -3.81 5.64 2.83
C GLY A 161 -4.95 4.64 2.64
N THR A 162 -5.03 3.58 3.48
CA THR A 162 -6.19 2.67 3.50
C THR A 162 -7.49 3.43 3.82
N THR A 163 -7.44 4.40 4.75
CA THR A 163 -8.55 5.32 5.01
C THR A 163 -8.86 6.19 3.80
N PHE A 164 -7.83 6.71 3.11
CA PHE A 164 -8.07 7.49 1.89
C PHE A 164 -8.83 6.68 0.85
N LEU A 165 -8.39 5.45 0.55
CA LEU A 165 -9.07 4.59 -0.42
C LEU A 165 -10.52 4.28 0.00
N TRP A 166 -10.73 3.97 1.27
CA TRP A 166 -12.06 3.72 1.83
C TRP A 166 -12.97 4.93 1.72
N THR A 167 -12.52 6.11 2.16
CA THR A 167 -13.30 7.34 2.19
C THR A 167 -13.50 7.94 0.79
N ASP A 168 -12.55 7.75 -0.13
CA ASP A 168 -12.71 8.12 -1.54
C ASP A 168 -13.80 7.26 -2.21
N TYR A 169 -13.79 5.95 -1.96
CA TYR A 169 -14.87 5.08 -2.43
C TYR A 169 -16.23 5.49 -1.84
N LEU A 170 -16.32 5.70 -0.52
CA LEU A 170 -17.56 6.13 0.10
C LEU A 170 -18.04 7.48 -0.44
N SER A 171 -17.13 8.40 -0.77
CA SER A 171 -17.45 9.69 -1.39
C SER A 171 -18.01 9.55 -2.82
N LYS A 172 -17.57 8.54 -3.56
CA LYS A 172 -18.09 8.21 -4.89
C LYS A 172 -19.46 7.55 -4.81
N ALA A 173 -19.67 6.71 -3.79
CA ALA A 173 -20.89 5.92 -3.59
C ALA A 173 -22.02 6.68 -2.88
N SER A 174 -21.72 7.73 -2.09
CA SER A 174 -22.68 8.47 -1.28
C SER A 174 -22.44 9.99 -1.34
N PRO A 175 -23.36 10.76 -1.96
CA PRO A 175 -23.26 12.23 -1.95
C PRO A 175 -23.25 12.83 -0.54
N GLU A 176 -24.01 12.22 0.39
CA GLU A 176 -24.05 12.67 1.78
C GLU A 176 -22.71 12.45 2.50
N TRP A 177 -22.08 11.28 2.30
CA TRP A 177 -20.72 11.05 2.81
C TRP A 177 -19.74 12.09 2.25
N LYS A 178 -19.77 12.30 0.93
CA LYS A 178 -18.91 13.27 0.25
C LYS A 178 -19.04 14.68 0.84
N GLN A 179 -20.27 15.10 1.13
CA GLN A 179 -20.55 16.42 1.68
C GLN A 179 -20.14 16.56 3.15
N LYS A 180 -20.43 15.53 3.97
CA LYS A 180 -20.25 15.60 5.44
C LYS A 180 -18.84 15.22 5.90
N VAL A 181 -18.19 14.29 5.22
CA VAL A 181 -16.91 13.68 5.65
C VAL A 181 -15.81 13.84 4.61
N GLY A 182 -16.14 13.56 3.33
CA GLY A 182 -15.17 13.64 2.24
C GLY A 182 -14.17 12.49 2.21
N ALA A 183 -13.03 12.72 1.56
CA ALA A 183 -11.96 11.75 1.34
C ALA A 183 -10.59 12.34 1.72
N SER A 184 -9.85 11.64 2.61
CA SER A 184 -8.51 12.01 3.03
C SER A 184 -7.83 10.84 3.77
N THR A 185 -6.54 10.98 4.04
CA THR A 185 -5.82 10.05 4.95
C THR A 185 -6.27 10.16 6.40
N ALA A 186 -6.89 11.28 6.77
CA ALA A 186 -7.52 11.52 8.08
C ALA A 186 -8.77 12.36 7.85
N VAL A 187 -9.90 11.90 8.36
CA VAL A 187 -11.20 12.56 8.25
C VAL A 187 -11.83 12.74 9.63
N ALA A 188 -12.81 13.65 9.74
CA ALA A 188 -13.64 13.78 10.93
C ALA A 188 -14.66 12.64 10.96
N TRP A 189 -14.31 11.51 11.58
CA TRP A 189 -15.20 10.36 11.67
C TRP A 189 -16.44 10.68 12.48
N PRO A 190 -17.64 10.37 11.99
CA PRO A 190 -18.88 10.58 12.74
C PRO A 190 -18.93 9.78 14.05
N GLU A 191 -18.41 8.55 14.02
CA GLU A 191 -18.37 7.63 15.18
C GLU A 191 -17.24 6.59 15.02
N GLY A 192 -17.17 5.68 15.98
CA GLY A 192 -16.32 4.49 15.91
C GLY A 192 -15.05 4.55 16.73
N VAL A 193 -14.48 3.35 16.95
CA VAL A 193 -13.24 3.11 17.67
C VAL A 193 -12.03 3.20 16.74
N GLY A 194 -10.97 3.90 17.16
CA GLY A 194 -9.78 4.11 16.35
C GLY A 194 -8.70 3.05 16.57
N GLY A 195 -8.33 2.30 15.52
CA GLY A 195 -7.19 1.38 15.50
C GLY A 195 -6.00 2.00 14.76
N LYS A 196 -4.78 1.87 15.29
CA LYS A 196 -3.56 2.32 14.63
C LYS A 196 -3.07 1.26 13.63
N GLY A 197 -2.91 1.65 12.37
CA GLY A 197 -2.51 0.74 11.29
C GLY A 197 -3.61 -0.24 10.89
N ASN A 198 -3.37 -1.02 9.83
CA ASN A 198 -4.24 -2.16 9.47
C ASN A 198 -4.27 -3.20 10.60
N GLU A 199 -3.15 -3.39 11.28
CA GLU A 199 -3.00 -4.28 12.43
C GLU A 199 -3.94 -3.91 13.58
N GLY A 200 -4.00 -2.63 13.92
CA GLY A 200 -4.85 -2.13 15.01
C GLY A 200 -6.33 -2.26 14.69
N VAL A 201 -6.75 -1.98 13.45
CA VAL A 201 -8.14 -2.20 13.02
C VAL A 201 -8.49 -3.69 13.08
N ALA A 202 -7.63 -4.56 12.53
CA ALA A 202 -7.83 -6.01 12.57
C ALA A 202 -7.98 -6.52 14.03
N ALA A 203 -7.09 -6.08 14.93
CA ALA A 203 -7.12 -6.49 16.34
C ALA A 203 -8.39 -6.03 17.07
N TYR A 204 -8.89 -4.82 16.80
CA TYR A 204 -10.13 -4.35 17.40
C TYR A 204 -11.34 -5.11 16.86
N VAL A 205 -11.43 -5.32 15.53
CA VAL A 205 -12.54 -6.09 14.96
C VAL A 205 -12.56 -7.51 15.51
N GLN A 206 -11.43 -8.17 15.67
CA GLN A 206 -11.38 -9.51 16.28
C GLN A 206 -11.91 -9.55 17.73
N ARG A 207 -11.73 -8.48 18.49
CA ARG A 207 -12.11 -8.42 19.91
C ARG A 207 -13.53 -7.93 20.16
N ILE A 208 -14.05 -7.07 19.30
CA ILE A 208 -15.34 -6.40 19.49
C ILE A 208 -16.41 -7.16 18.70
N LYS A 209 -17.26 -7.91 19.35
CA LYS A 209 -18.42 -8.56 18.73
C LYS A 209 -19.34 -7.52 18.09
N GLY A 210 -19.95 -7.86 16.97
CA GLY A 210 -20.81 -6.96 16.22
C GLY A 210 -20.07 -5.79 15.54
N SER A 211 -18.74 -5.83 15.46
CA SER A 211 -17.97 -4.76 14.81
C SER A 211 -17.81 -4.95 13.30
N ILE A 212 -17.64 -3.81 12.62
CA ILE A 212 -17.22 -3.69 11.23
C ILE A 212 -16.00 -2.78 11.15
N GLY A 213 -15.01 -3.16 10.34
CA GLY A 213 -13.85 -2.34 10.01
C GLY A 213 -13.45 -2.51 8.55
N TYR A 214 -12.34 -1.91 8.16
CA TYR A 214 -11.74 -2.06 6.83
C TYR A 214 -10.23 -2.22 6.97
N VAL A 215 -9.68 -3.14 6.22
CA VAL A 215 -8.23 -3.40 6.15
C VAL A 215 -7.82 -3.75 4.73
N GLU A 216 -6.53 -3.69 4.43
CA GLU A 216 -5.98 -4.31 3.24
C GLU A 216 -6.16 -5.85 3.32
N TYR A 217 -6.42 -6.51 2.20
CA TYR A 217 -6.91 -7.89 2.13
C TYR A 217 -5.95 -8.93 2.71
N ALA A 218 -4.63 -8.76 2.56
CA ALA A 218 -3.65 -9.68 3.16
C ALA A 218 -3.76 -9.74 4.69
N TYR A 219 -4.16 -8.63 5.34
CA TYR A 219 -4.44 -8.63 6.80
C TYR A 219 -5.67 -9.46 7.15
N ALA A 220 -6.73 -9.37 6.36
CA ALA A 220 -7.93 -10.18 6.56
C ALA A 220 -7.62 -11.68 6.43
N LYS A 221 -6.87 -12.07 5.39
CA LYS A 221 -6.45 -13.46 5.16
C LYS A 221 -5.51 -13.97 6.26
N LYS A 222 -4.45 -13.23 6.54
CA LYS A 222 -3.45 -13.61 7.55
C LYS A 222 -4.07 -13.84 8.92
N ASN A 223 -5.06 -13.02 9.29
CA ASN A 223 -5.74 -13.12 10.57
C ASN A 223 -7.03 -13.95 10.52
N ARG A 224 -7.33 -14.61 9.39
CA ARG A 224 -8.54 -15.46 9.18
C ARG A 224 -9.83 -14.74 9.54
N MET A 225 -9.94 -13.46 9.14
CA MET A 225 -11.10 -12.62 9.46
C MET A 225 -12.24 -12.86 8.47
N THR A 226 -13.46 -12.67 8.94
CA THR A 226 -14.63 -12.64 8.08
C THR A 226 -14.64 -11.34 7.29
N HIS A 227 -14.28 -11.42 6.02
CA HIS A 227 -14.42 -10.33 5.05
C HIS A 227 -15.75 -10.44 4.30
N ALA A 228 -16.23 -9.33 3.78
CA ALA A 228 -17.45 -9.31 2.98
C ALA A 228 -17.14 -9.15 1.48
N ALA A 229 -18.06 -9.63 0.65
CA ALA A 229 -18.15 -9.29 -0.75
C ALA A 229 -18.68 -7.86 -0.93
N MET A 230 -18.48 -7.28 -2.10
CA MET A 230 -19.03 -5.96 -2.42
C MET A 230 -19.74 -5.96 -3.76
N ARG A 231 -20.83 -5.21 -3.84
CA ARG A 231 -21.47 -4.92 -5.12
C ARG A 231 -20.73 -3.76 -5.77
N ASN A 232 -20.17 -4.02 -6.95
CA ASN A 232 -19.41 -3.04 -7.69
C ASN A 232 -20.28 -2.09 -8.52
N ARG A 233 -19.66 -1.13 -9.19
CA ARG A 233 -20.30 -0.12 -10.04
C ARG A 233 -21.18 -0.72 -11.13
N ASP A 234 -20.81 -1.88 -11.68
CA ASP A 234 -21.57 -2.59 -12.72
C ASP A 234 -22.68 -3.48 -12.15
N GLY A 235 -22.96 -3.39 -10.83
CA GLY A 235 -24.02 -4.10 -10.13
C GLY A 235 -23.70 -5.57 -9.79
N GLN A 236 -22.47 -6.04 -10.05
CA GLN A 236 -22.05 -7.40 -9.75
C GLN A 236 -21.59 -7.52 -8.30
N VAL A 237 -21.92 -8.64 -7.65
CA VAL A 237 -21.32 -9.01 -6.36
C VAL A 237 -19.97 -9.67 -6.62
N VAL A 238 -18.89 -9.05 -6.14
CA VAL A 238 -17.51 -9.46 -6.37
C VAL A 238 -16.88 -9.88 -5.04
N GLN A 239 -16.08 -10.94 -5.07
CA GLN A 239 -15.20 -11.33 -3.97
C GLN A 239 -13.85 -10.63 -4.11
N PRO A 240 -13.18 -10.34 -2.98
CA PRO A 240 -11.83 -9.79 -3.04
C PRO A 240 -10.82 -10.89 -3.35
N ASP A 241 -10.09 -10.71 -4.43
CA ASP A 241 -8.93 -11.50 -4.82
C ASP A 241 -8.01 -10.68 -5.75
N ASP A 242 -6.84 -11.19 -6.06
CA ASP A 242 -5.88 -10.55 -6.95
C ASP A 242 -6.46 -10.29 -8.35
N SER A 243 -7.29 -11.20 -8.87
CA SER A 243 -7.93 -11.06 -10.18
C SER A 243 -8.93 -9.91 -10.22
N ALA A 244 -9.69 -9.70 -9.14
CA ALA A 244 -10.64 -8.60 -9.01
C ALA A 244 -9.93 -7.24 -8.83
N PHE A 245 -8.78 -7.22 -8.15
CA PHE A 245 -7.93 -6.03 -8.04
C PHE A 245 -7.25 -5.72 -9.36
N GLN A 246 -6.78 -6.74 -10.09
CA GLN A 246 -6.23 -6.59 -11.44
C GLN A 246 -7.26 -6.04 -12.43
N ALA A 247 -8.50 -6.55 -12.36
CA ALA A 247 -9.60 -6.07 -13.20
C ALA A 247 -9.86 -4.57 -12.98
N ALA A 248 -9.84 -4.10 -11.73
CA ALA A 248 -10.00 -2.68 -11.41
C ALA A 248 -8.82 -1.83 -11.90
N ALA A 249 -7.61 -2.37 -11.98
CA ALA A 249 -6.42 -1.66 -12.44
C ALA A 249 -6.23 -1.70 -13.97
N ALA A 250 -6.95 -2.56 -14.69
CA ALA A 250 -6.72 -2.84 -16.11
C ALA A 250 -6.89 -1.62 -17.04
N GLY A 251 -7.79 -0.68 -16.68
CA GLY A 251 -8.05 0.54 -17.43
C GLY A 251 -7.26 1.77 -16.98
N ALA A 252 -6.30 1.62 -16.07
CA ALA A 252 -5.59 2.73 -15.47
C ALA A 252 -4.60 3.40 -16.44
N ASP A 253 -4.74 4.70 -16.63
CA ASP A 253 -3.78 5.51 -17.41
C ASP A 253 -2.63 5.99 -16.52
N TRP A 254 -1.71 5.08 -16.23
CA TRP A 254 -0.54 5.37 -15.41
C TRP A 254 0.39 6.40 -16.03
N LYS A 255 0.61 6.29 -17.34
CA LYS A 255 1.55 7.15 -18.06
C LYS A 255 1.03 8.57 -18.22
N GLY A 256 -0.27 8.74 -18.51
CA GLY A 256 -0.90 10.04 -18.67
C GLY A 256 -1.14 10.77 -17.36
N THR A 257 -1.03 10.07 -16.22
CA THR A 257 -1.26 10.66 -14.91
C THR A 257 0.06 11.13 -14.25
N PRO A 258 0.20 12.42 -13.91
CA PRO A 258 1.40 12.95 -13.28
C PRO A 258 1.77 12.19 -11.99
N GLY A 259 3.06 11.84 -11.85
CA GLY A 259 3.55 11.04 -10.73
C GLY A 259 2.90 9.65 -10.64
N PHE A 260 2.34 9.13 -11.73
CA PHE A 260 1.58 7.88 -11.76
C PHE A 260 0.42 7.84 -10.76
N GLY A 261 -0.12 8.99 -10.35
CA GLY A 261 -1.04 9.14 -9.22
C GLY A 261 -2.48 8.67 -9.49
N VAL A 262 -2.66 7.50 -10.10
CA VAL A 262 -3.97 6.94 -10.44
C VAL A 262 -4.72 6.49 -9.19
N ILE A 263 -6.00 6.85 -9.09
CA ILE A 263 -6.93 6.40 -8.05
C ILE A 263 -7.80 5.29 -8.64
N LEU A 264 -7.73 4.09 -8.06
CA LEU A 264 -8.37 2.87 -8.59
C LEU A 264 -9.70 2.51 -7.91
N THR A 265 -10.24 3.35 -7.04
CA THR A 265 -11.54 3.11 -6.41
C THR A 265 -12.67 3.30 -7.40
N ASP A 266 -13.71 2.46 -7.28
CA ASP A 266 -14.95 2.50 -8.07
C ASP A 266 -14.74 2.44 -9.59
N GLN A 267 -13.76 1.63 -10.03
CA GLN A 267 -13.50 1.44 -11.46
C GLN A 267 -14.61 0.60 -12.12
N PRO A 268 -14.93 0.88 -13.41
CA PRO A 268 -15.87 0.07 -14.18
C PRO A 268 -15.30 -1.33 -14.42
N GLY A 269 -16.19 -2.28 -14.70
CA GLY A 269 -15.85 -3.66 -15.03
C GLY A 269 -16.56 -4.66 -14.14
N ARG A 270 -17.14 -5.70 -14.76
CA ARG A 270 -17.96 -6.69 -14.06
C ARG A 270 -17.23 -7.42 -12.94
N ALA A 271 -15.92 -7.57 -13.05
CA ALA A 271 -15.08 -8.25 -12.07
C ALA A 271 -14.31 -7.28 -11.16
N SER A 272 -14.40 -5.95 -11.37
CA SER A 272 -13.61 -4.96 -10.65
C SER A 272 -13.98 -4.87 -9.18
N TRP A 273 -12.99 -5.02 -8.28
CA TRP A 273 -13.16 -4.78 -6.85
C TRP A 273 -13.31 -3.27 -6.57
N PRO A 274 -14.34 -2.83 -5.84
CA PRO A 274 -14.65 -1.40 -5.73
C PRO A 274 -13.60 -0.57 -4.99
N VAL A 275 -12.89 -1.16 -4.03
CA VAL A 275 -11.93 -0.43 -3.18
C VAL A 275 -10.50 -0.93 -3.47
N THR A 276 -10.11 -0.85 -4.73
CA THR A 276 -8.75 -1.15 -5.18
C THR A 276 -7.89 0.11 -5.09
N GLY A 277 -6.62 -0.07 -4.76
CA GLY A 277 -5.65 1.03 -4.71
C GLY A 277 -4.22 0.56 -4.96
N ALA A 278 -3.35 1.51 -5.29
CA ALA A 278 -1.92 1.30 -5.33
C ALA A 278 -1.24 1.92 -4.12
N SER A 279 -0.12 1.35 -3.70
CA SER A 279 0.79 1.98 -2.77
C SER A 279 1.94 2.60 -3.55
N PHE A 280 2.23 3.86 -3.27
CA PHE A 280 3.22 4.68 -3.97
C PHE A 280 4.46 4.86 -3.11
N ILE A 281 5.62 4.85 -3.75
CA ILE A 281 6.89 5.22 -3.17
C ILE A 281 7.16 6.69 -3.46
N LEU A 282 7.66 7.39 -2.47
CA LEU A 282 8.06 8.80 -2.51
C LEU A 282 9.57 8.89 -2.27
N MET A 283 10.30 9.54 -3.16
CA MET A 283 11.74 9.79 -3.05
C MET A 283 12.04 11.26 -3.30
N GLN A 284 13.12 11.77 -2.72
CA GLN A 284 13.62 13.10 -3.08
C GLN A 284 14.04 13.13 -4.56
N ALA A 285 13.69 14.17 -5.30
CA ALA A 285 14.15 14.34 -6.68
C ALA A 285 15.67 14.64 -6.73
N LYS A 286 16.15 15.48 -5.79
CA LYS A 286 17.57 15.74 -5.59
C LYS A 286 18.05 15.02 -4.34
N GLN A 287 19.00 14.13 -4.51
CA GLN A 287 19.44 13.20 -3.47
C GLN A 287 20.64 13.71 -2.70
N ASP A 288 20.49 13.82 -1.38
CA ASP A 288 21.61 14.14 -0.49
C ASP A 288 22.46 12.89 -0.19
N LYS A 289 21.86 11.68 -0.33
CA LYS A 289 22.49 10.37 -0.15
C LYS A 289 22.33 9.52 -1.42
N PRO A 290 23.08 9.80 -2.48
CA PRO A 290 22.86 9.19 -3.80
C PRO A 290 23.03 7.66 -3.80
N GLN A 291 23.91 7.10 -2.95
CA GLN A 291 24.07 5.65 -2.84
C GLN A 291 22.85 4.96 -2.24
N ASN A 292 22.25 5.53 -1.17
CA ASN A 292 21.02 5.01 -0.58
C ASN A 292 19.86 5.08 -1.61
N ALA A 293 19.74 6.21 -2.30
CA ALA A 293 18.69 6.37 -3.32
C ALA A 293 18.82 5.36 -4.46
N LEU A 294 20.05 5.13 -4.94
CA LEU A 294 20.33 4.10 -5.94
C LEU A 294 19.93 2.72 -5.44
N GLU A 295 20.23 2.42 -4.17
CA GLU A 295 19.88 1.12 -3.59
C GLU A 295 18.38 0.95 -3.37
N VAL A 296 17.63 2.02 -3.04
CA VAL A 296 16.15 2.01 -3.02
C VAL A 296 15.61 1.66 -4.41
N MET A 297 16.11 2.31 -5.47
CA MET A 297 15.67 2.03 -6.85
C MET A 297 15.98 0.59 -7.25
N LYS A 298 17.17 0.06 -6.91
CA LYS A 298 17.54 -1.35 -7.15
C LYS A 298 16.64 -2.32 -6.41
N PHE A 299 16.27 -2.01 -5.17
CA PHE A 299 15.34 -2.83 -4.39
C PHE A 299 13.97 -2.95 -5.09
N PHE A 300 13.40 -1.83 -5.54
CA PHE A 300 12.11 -1.87 -6.23
C PHE A 300 12.20 -2.46 -7.64
N ASP A 301 13.26 -2.20 -8.39
CA ASP A 301 13.52 -2.85 -9.69
C ASP A 301 13.63 -4.38 -9.54
N TRP A 302 14.39 -4.84 -8.55
CA TRP A 302 14.48 -6.26 -8.21
C TRP A 302 13.11 -6.84 -7.80
N SER A 303 12.33 -6.09 -7.02
CA SER A 303 11.01 -6.50 -6.59
C SER A 303 10.02 -6.63 -7.76
N PHE A 304 10.08 -5.73 -8.72
CA PHE A 304 9.29 -5.81 -9.96
C PHE A 304 9.69 -7.01 -10.83
N ALA A 305 10.98 -7.31 -10.91
CA ALA A 305 11.50 -8.41 -11.73
C ALA A 305 11.31 -9.79 -11.09
N ASN A 306 11.39 -9.90 -9.75
CA ASN A 306 11.47 -11.19 -9.04
C ASN A 306 10.37 -11.39 -7.98
N GLY A 307 9.64 -10.33 -7.63
CA GLY A 307 8.72 -10.31 -6.52
C GLY A 307 7.27 -10.68 -6.85
N ALA A 308 6.93 -10.90 -8.12
CA ALA A 308 5.55 -11.10 -8.58
C ALA A 308 4.85 -12.26 -7.85
N ARG A 309 5.46 -13.45 -7.85
CA ARG A 309 4.89 -14.63 -7.16
C ARG A 309 4.67 -14.39 -5.66
N MET A 310 5.61 -13.68 -5.02
CA MET A 310 5.48 -13.34 -3.60
C MET A 310 4.29 -12.40 -3.34
N ALA A 311 3.99 -11.51 -4.29
CA ALA A 311 2.83 -10.62 -4.22
C ALA A 311 1.53 -11.40 -4.40
N GLU A 312 1.43 -12.24 -5.43
CA GLU A 312 0.27 -13.09 -5.73
C GLU A 312 -0.08 -14.05 -4.58
N GLU A 313 0.91 -14.63 -3.89
CA GLU A 313 0.69 -15.47 -2.70
C GLU A 313 0.01 -14.72 -1.54
N LEU A 314 0.03 -13.40 -1.55
CA LEU A 314 -0.64 -12.51 -0.59
C LEU A 314 -1.84 -11.77 -1.20
N ASP A 315 -2.27 -12.14 -2.41
CA ASP A 315 -3.33 -11.49 -3.21
C ASP A 315 -3.06 -10.00 -3.51
N TYR A 316 -1.79 -9.62 -3.63
CA TYR A 316 -1.44 -8.36 -4.26
C TYR A 316 -1.26 -8.54 -5.76
N VAL A 317 -1.51 -7.47 -6.50
CA VAL A 317 -1.23 -7.41 -7.95
C VAL A 317 0.13 -6.74 -8.15
N PRO A 318 1.11 -7.46 -8.72
CA PRO A 318 2.43 -6.91 -9.02
C PRO A 318 2.34 -5.84 -10.11
N ILE A 319 3.32 -4.93 -10.13
CA ILE A 319 3.44 -3.91 -11.16
C ILE A 319 3.74 -4.59 -12.50
N PRO A 320 2.92 -4.35 -13.57
CA PRO A 320 3.16 -4.95 -14.88
C PRO A 320 4.49 -4.50 -15.49
N GLY A 321 5.16 -5.40 -16.22
CA GLY A 321 6.46 -5.13 -16.83
C GLY A 321 6.55 -3.84 -17.69
N PRO A 322 5.54 -3.51 -18.52
CA PRO A 322 5.53 -2.24 -19.23
C PRO A 322 5.54 -1.03 -18.29
N LEU A 323 4.77 -1.06 -17.20
CA LEU A 323 4.74 0.01 -16.20
C LEU A 323 6.07 0.10 -15.44
N ALA A 324 6.70 -1.02 -15.10
CA ALA A 324 8.02 -1.04 -14.47
C ALA A 324 9.08 -0.34 -15.33
N LYS A 325 9.02 -0.49 -16.67
CA LYS A 325 9.91 0.22 -17.60
C LYS A 325 9.66 1.74 -17.62
N GLU A 326 8.40 2.17 -17.56
CA GLU A 326 8.04 3.60 -17.48
C GLU A 326 8.52 4.20 -16.13
N ILE A 327 8.41 3.46 -15.05
CA ILE A 327 8.92 3.85 -13.73
C ILE A 327 10.46 4.01 -13.78
N ALA A 328 11.19 3.07 -14.36
CA ALA A 328 12.64 3.15 -14.52
C ALA A 328 13.06 4.37 -15.38
N ALA A 329 12.31 4.66 -16.45
CA ALA A 329 12.52 5.86 -17.25
C ALA A 329 12.28 7.15 -16.45
N ALA A 330 11.25 7.17 -15.60
CA ALA A 330 10.99 8.30 -14.69
C ALA A 330 12.10 8.49 -13.66
N TRP A 331 12.65 7.42 -13.08
CA TRP A 331 13.82 7.51 -12.18
C TRP A 331 15.01 8.15 -12.86
N LYS A 332 15.36 7.70 -14.08
CA LYS A 332 16.44 8.27 -14.89
C LYS A 332 16.22 9.77 -15.17
N ALA A 333 15.01 10.14 -15.47
CA ALA A 333 14.67 11.53 -15.81
C ALA A 333 14.66 12.45 -14.58
N GLN A 334 14.18 11.97 -13.42
CA GLN A 334 13.75 12.84 -12.32
C GLN A 334 14.62 12.70 -11.06
N ILE A 335 15.30 11.56 -10.81
CA ILE A 335 16.09 11.35 -9.60
C ILE A 335 17.57 11.61 -9.89
N LYS A 336 18.12 12.66 -9.29
CA LYS A 336 19.46 13.18 -9.55
C LYS A 336 20.29 13.26 -8.27
N ASP A 337 21.60 13.22 -8.40
CA ASP A 337 22.52 13.59 -7.33
C ASP A 337 22.59 15.12 -7.12
N GLY A 338 23.43 15.56 -6.18
CA GLY A 338 23.64 16.97 -5.87
C GLY A 338 24.18 17.79 -7.04
N SER A 339 24.87 17.15 -8.03
CA SER A 339 25.40 17.79 -9.23
C SER A 339 24.42 17.84 -10.40
N GLY A 340 23.25 17.18 -10.27
CA GLY A 340 22.24 17.08 -11.34
C GLY A 340 22.44 15.86 -12.25
N LYS A 341 23.37 14.96 -11.96
CA LYS A 341 23.58 13.72 -12.70
C LYS A 341 22.52 12.69 -12.34
N ALA A 342 21.97 12.00 -13.36
CA ALA A 342 21.02 10.90 -13.16
C ALA A 342 21.66 9.77 -12.33
N LEU A 343 20.92 9.23 -11.37
CA LEU A 343 21.36 8.09 -10.57
C LEU A 343 21.02 6.75 -11.21
N TRP A 344 19.96 6.70 -12.01
CA TRP A 344 19.56 5.49 -12.75
C TRP A 344 20.05 5.56 -14.20
N ASN A 345 20.59 4.45 -14.72
CA ASN A 345 21.17 4.37 -16.07
C ASN A 345 20.17 3.99 -17.16
#